data_de13d4b2b9d80f768f3bf9f12eea7df7
#
_entry.id   de13d4b2b9d80f768f3bf9f12eea7df7
#
_cell.length_a   1.000
_cell.length_b   1.000
_cell.length_c   1.000
_cell.angle_alpha   90.00
_cell.angle_beta   90.00
_cell.angle_gamma   90.00
#
_symmetry.space_group_name_H-M   'P 1'
#
loop_
_entity.id
_entity.type
_entity.pdbx_description
1 polymer ?
#
loop_
_entity_poly.entity_id
_entity_poly.type
_entity_poly.pdbx_seq_one_letter_code
_entity_poly.pdbx_strand_id
1 'polypeptide(L)'
;MRRLAINLAALAFFCLAAAPARAESLEAFARAVGLRDVRGFVEAVGSLDRDRRLPERFLTKDAAESLGWRPGSDLWKVAPGKSIGGDRFGNRERLLPSAAGRRFFEADLDSAGGSRGARRLVWSSDGLRWVTLDHYRSFREVPK
;
A
#
# COMPACT_ATOMS: atom_id res chain seq x y z
N MET A 1 -20.90 21.51 73.01
CA MET A 1 -21.07 21.92 71.63
C MET A 1 -19.93 21.32 70.82
N ARG A 2 -20.20 20.22 70.12
CA ARG A 2 -19.21 19.56 69.27
C ARG A 2 -19.39 20.06 67.82
N ARG A 3 -18.35 20.72 67.28
CA ARG A 3 -18.30 21.14 65.84
C ARG A 3 -17.87 19.97 65.02
N LEU A 4 -18.73 19.51 64.12
CA LEU A 4 -18.44 18.52 63.12
C LEU A 4 -17.64 19.19 61.97
N ALA A 5 -16.41 18.76 61.72
CA ALA A 5 -15.64 19.18 60.58
C ALA A 5 -15.95 18.22 59.39
N ILE A 6 -16.54 18.76 58.37
CA ILE A 6 -16.79 18.03 57.13
C ILE A 6 -15.55 18.16 56.24
N ASN A 7 -14.82 17.06 56.11
CA ASN A 7 -13.72 16.96 55.15
C ASN A 7 -14.28 16.74 53.74
N LEU A 8 -14.18 17.75 52.92
CA LEU A 8 -14.50 17.67 51.47
C LEU A 8 -13.27 17.13 50.73
N ALA A 9 -13.25 15.84 50.45
CA ALA A 9 -12.23 15.24 49.57
C ALA A 9 -12.59 15.57 48.14
N ALA A 10 -11.84 16.48 47.53
CA ALA A 10 -11.96 16.77 46.11
C ALA A 10 -11.36 15.63 45.28
N LEU A 11 -12.21 14.86 44.60
CA LEU A 11 -11.83 13.84 43.65
C LEU A 11 -11.38 14.56 42.36
N ALA A 12 -10.07 14.71 42.14
CA ALA A 12 -9.54 15.18 40.88
C ALA A 12 -9.71 14.10 39.81
N PHE A 13 -10.69 14.29 38.94
CA PHE A 13 -10.85 13.46 37.73
C PHE A 13 -9.71 13.83 36.74
N PHE A 14 -8.69 13.00 36.70
CA PHE A 14 -7.63 13.11 35.69
C PHE A 14 -8.19 12.59 34.37
N CYS A 15 -8.72 13.48 33.56
CA CYS A 15 -9.12 13.17 32.19
C CYS A 15 -7.84 12.94 31.36
N LEU A 16 -7.43 11.67 31.23
CA LEU A 16 -6.36 11.27 30.33
C LEU A 16 -6.89 11.47 28.88
N ALA A 17 -6.63 12.66 28.34
CA ALA A 17 -6.92 12.92 26.95
C ALA A 17 -6.03 11.98 26.10
N ALA A 18 -6.63 10.94 25.52
CA ALA A 18 -5.96 10.13 24.53
C ALA A 18 -5.55 11.05 23.37
N ALA A 19 -4.24 11.22 23.18
CA ALA A 19 -3.74 11.94 22.01
C ALA A 19 -4.29 11.25 20.76
N PRO A 20 -4.80 12.00 19.74
CA PRO A 20 -5.28 11.39 18.53
C PRO A 20 -4.15 10.56 17.91
N ALA A 21 -4.41 9.28 17.65
CA ALA A 21 -3.46 8.43 16.94
C ALA A 21 -3.14 9.12 15.61
N ARG A 22 -1.89 9.57 15.49
CA ARG A 22 -1.43 10.23 14.25
C ARG A 22 -1.51 9.20 13.14
N ALA A 23 -2.26 9.51 12.08
CA ALA A 23 -2.32 8.64 10.91
C ALA A 23 -0.89 8.34 10.43
N GLU A 24 -0.59 7.07 10.24
CA GLU A 24 0.71 6.64 9.73
C GLU A 24 0.91 7.22 8.31
N SER A 25 2.04 7.88 8.05
CA SER A 25 2.33 8.36 6.70
C SER A 25 2.68 7.19 5.78
N LEU A 26 2.41 7.37 4.48
CA LEU A 26 2.78 6.37 3.46
C LEU A 26 4.28 6.06 3.47
N GLU A 27 5.13 7.07 3.74
CA GLU A 27 6.57 6.90 3.86
C GLU A 27 6.94 6.05 5.08
N ALA A 28 6.31 6.32 6.23
CA ALA A 28 6.55 5.55 7.45
C ALA A 28 6.12 4.10 7.25
N PHE A 29 4.95 3.86 6.69
CA PHE A 29 4.47 2.54 6.32
C PHE A 29 5.45 1.82 5.37
N ALA A 30 5.85 2.48 4.29
CA ALA A 30 6.75 1.88 3.30
C ALA A 30 8.08 1.43 3.91
N ARG A 31 8.66 2.27 4.80
CA ARG A 31 9.88 1.92 5.55
C ARG A 31 9.64 0.77 6.53
N ALA A 32 8.54 0.81 7.26
CA ALA A 32 8.20 -0.20 8.27
C ALA A 32 8.00 -1.59 7.65
N VAL A 33 7.39 -1.66 6.45
CA VAL A 33 7.24 -2.94 5.73
C VAL A 33 8.49 -3.35 4.96
N GLY A 34 9.52 -2.51 4.88
CA GLY A 34 10.81 -2.82 4.26
C GLY A 34 10.85 -2.61 2.74
N LEU A 35 10.06 -1.68 2.19
CA LEU A 35 10.21 -1.26 0.80
C LEU A 35 11.49 -0.46 0.62
N ARG A 36 12.19 -0.72 -0.49
CA ARG A 36 13.45 -0.02 -0.83
C ARG A 36 13.18 1.29 -1.56
N ASP A 37 12.27 1.28 -2.54
CA ASP A 37 11.83 2.46 -3.27
C ASP A 37 10.61 3.10 -2.59
N VAL A 38 10.83 3.73 -1.44
CA VAL A 38 9.79 4.44 -0.68
C VAL A 38 9.15 5.54 -1.51
N ARG A 39 9.96 6.31 -2.25
CA ARG A 39 9.48 7.42 -3.09
C ARG A 39 8.56 6.92 -4.21
N GLY A 40 8.97 5.88 -4.91
CA GLY A 40 8.18 5.30 -5.98
C GLY A 40 6.87 4.69 -5.50
N PHE A 41 6.88 4.10 -4.29
CA PHE A 41 5.65 3.62 -3.65
C PHE A 41 4.68 4.77 -3.35
N VAL A 42 5.15 5.84 -2.70
CA VAL A 42 4.33 7.01 -2.35
C VAL A 42 3.77 7.68 -3.61
N GLU A 43 4.58 7.80 -4.66
CA GLU A 43 4.14 8.33 -5.95
C GLU A 43 3.04 7.46 -6.57
N ALA A 44 3.20 6.14 -6.58
CA ALA A 44 2.21 5.21 -7.14
C ALA A 44 0.88 5.29 -6.39
N VAL A 45 0.91 5.25 -5.06
CA VAL A 45 -0.30 5.36 -4.22
C VAL A 45 -0.96 6.73 -4.40
N GLY A 46 -0.18 7.81 -4.37
CA GLY A 46 -0.69 9.17 -4.56
C GLY A 46 -1.33 9.38 -5.94
N SER A 47 -0.78 8.78 -6.99
CA SER A 47 -1.36 8.83 -8.34
C SER A 47 -2.69 8.07 -8.42
N LEU A 48 -2.77 6.88 -7.79
CA LEU A 48 -4.01 6.13 -7.69
C LEU A 48 -5.11 6.91 -6.94
N ASP A 49 -4.73 7.65 -5.89
CA ASP A 49 -5.70 8.45 -5.12
C ASP A 49 -6.25 9.64 -5.90
N ARG A 50 -5.36 10.37 -6.60
CA ARG A 50 -5.75 11.56 -7.37
C ARG A 50 -6.41 11.23 -8.70
N ASP A 51 -5.78 10.33 -9.46
CA ASP A 51 -6.02 10.15 -10.90
C ASP A 51 -6.67 8.81 -11.24
N ARG A 52 -6.79 7.91 -10.25
CA ARG A 52 -7.24 6.52 -10.43
C ARG A 52 -6.36 5.73 -11.41
N ARG A 53 -5.14 6.16 -11.63
CA ARG A 53 -4.17 5.57 -12.56
C ARG A 53 -2.80 5.54 -11.93
N LEU A 54 -1.99 4.56 -12.35
CA LEU A 54 -0.56 4.54 -12.05
C LEU A 54 0.19 5.63 -12.83
N PRO A 55 1.36 6.07 -12.34
CA PRO A 55 2.28 6.92 -13.10
C PRO A 55 2.70 6.27 -14.44
N GLU A 56 3.10 7.09 -15.40
CA GLU A 56 3.48 6.65 -16.76
C GLU A 56 4.68 5.69 -16.82
N ARG A 57 5.45 5.58 -15.73
CA ARG A 57 6.52 4.59 -15.64
C ARG A 57 6.04 3.14 -15.54
N PHE A 58 4.76 2.93 -15.31
CA PHE A 58 4.18 1.59 -15.29
C PHE A 58 3.61 1.22 -16.65
N LEU A 59 3.87 -0.02 -17.06
CA LEU A 59 3.34 -0.66 -18.25
C LEU A 59 2.59 -1.92 -17.87
N THR A 60 1.44 -2.16 -18.50
CA THR A 60 0.81 -3.47 -18.41
C THR A 60 1.69 -4.53 -19.09
N LYS A 61 1.46 -5.79 -18.80
CA LYS A 61 2.17 -6.90 -19.46
C LYS A 61 2.02 -6.82 -20.99
N ASP A 62 0.80 -6.60 -21.46
CA ASP A 62 0.53 -6.47 -22.90
C ASP A 62 1.31 -5.31 -23.53
N ALA A 63 1.36 -4.16 -22.88
CA ALA A 63 2.14 -3.02 -23.36
C ALA A 63 3.65 -3.33 -23.37
N ALA A 64 4.17 -3.99 -22.35
CA ALA A 64 5.58 -4.39 -22.29
C ALA A 64 5.91 -5.44 -23.36
N GLU A 65 5.04 -6.42 -23.57
CA GLU A 65 5.20 -7.45 -24.60
C GLU A 65 5.19 -6.85 -26.01
N SER A 66 4.39 -5.82 -26.25
CA SER A 66 4.38 -5.06 -27.50
C SER A 66 5.71 -4.36 -27.79
N LEU A 67 6.51 -4.05 -26.75
CA LEU A 67 7.87 -3.52 -26.86
C LEU A 67 8.94 -4.60 -27.00
N GLY A 68 8.55 -5.88 -26.97
CA GLY A 68 9.47 -7.01 -27.08
C GLY A 68 9.86 -7.67 -25.77
N TRP A 69 9.29 -7.23 -24.62
CA TRP A 69 9.50 -7.92 -23.36
C TRP A 69 8.84 -9.31 -23.38
N ARG A 70 9.43 -10.25 -22.65
CA ARG A 70 8.87 -11.58 -22.41
C ARG A 70 8.91 -11.90 -20.93
N PRO A 71 7.90 -12.59 -20.38
CA PRO A 71 7.91 -13.06 -18.99
C PRO A 71 9.22 -13.77 -18.65
N GLY A 72 9.84 -13.40 -17.53
CA GLY A 72 11.15 -13.93 -17.10
C GLY A 72 12.36 -13.17 -17.64
N SER A 73 12.19 -12.28 -18.64
CA SER A 73 13.28 -11.44 -19.15
C SER A 73 13.36 -10.09 -18.42
N ASP A 74 14.50 -9.40 -18.57
CA ASP A 74 14.71 -8.07 -18.04
C ASP A 74 13.92 -7.02 -18.86
N LEU A 75 12.93 -6.38 -18.20
CA LEU A 75 12.13 -5.32 -18.83
C LEU A 75 12.99 -4.14 -19.30
N TRP A 76 14.06 -3.81 -18.58
CA TRP A 76 14.89 -2.63 -18.90
C TRP A 76 15.69 -2.78 -20.18
N LYS A 77 15.81 -3.97 -20.73
CA LYS A 77 16.40 -4.17 -22.08
C LYS A 77 15.54 -3.57 -23.19
N VAL A 78 14.22 -3.46 -22.98
CA VAL A 78 13.28 -2.92 -23.99
C VAL A 78 12.59 -1.64 -23.51
N ALA A 79 12.48 -1.42 -22.22
CA ALA A 79 11.82 -0.27 -21.61
C ALA A 79 12.59 0.18 -20.34
N PRO A 80 13.76 0.86 -20.51
CA PRO A 80 14.58 1.31 -19.37
C PRO A 80 13.81 2.18 -18.38
N GLY A 81 13.95 1.90 -17.08
CA GLY A 81 13.31 2.65 -15.99
C GLY A 81 11.82 2.40 -15.82
N LYS A 82 11.21 1.55 -16.64
CA LYS A 82 9.80 1.17 -16.52
C LYS A 82 9.61 0.00 -15.55
N SER A 83 8.37 -0.16 -15.09
CA SER A 83 7.93 -1.25 -14.21
C SER A 83 6.64 -1.87 -14.75
N ILE A 84 6.41 -3.14 -14.47
CA ILE A 84 5.12 -3.78 -14.81
C ILE A 84 4.07 -3.35 -13.79
N GLY A 85 2.91 -2.92 -14.27
CA GLY A 85 1.78 -2.57 -13.41
C GLY A 85 0.53 -2.15 -14.19
N GLY A 86 -0.62 -2.30 -13.52
CA GLY A 86 -1.93 -1.99 -14.09
C GLY A 86 -2.74 -3.22 -14.54
N ASP A 87 -2.14 -4.39 -14.48
CA ASP A 87 -2.83 -5.64 -14.82
C ASP A 87 -3.82 -6.07 -13.74
N ARG A 88 -4.80 -6.89 -14.12
CA ARG A 88 -5.76 -7.49 -13.20
C ARG A 88 -5.09 -8.49 -12.27
N PHE A 89 -5.41 -8.38 -10.98
CA PHE A 89 -5.06 -9.38 -9.97
C PHE A 89 -6.28 -10.24 -9.63
N GLY A 90 -6.13 -11.55 -9.71
CA GLY A 90 -7.29 -12.47 -9.63
C GLY A 90 -7.80 -12.75 -8.21
N ASN A 91 -7.03 -12.45 -7.15
CA ASN A 91 -7.35 -12.80 -5.75
C ASN A 91 -7.83 -14.26 -5.59
N ARG A 92 -7.21 -15.20 -6.30
CA ARG A 92 -7.66 -16.61 -6.39
C ARG A 92 -7.64 -17.30 -5.03
N GLU A 93 -6.65 -16.98 -4.20
CA GLU A 93 -6.50 -17.50 -2.84
C GLU A 93 -7.48 -16.84 -1.84
N ARG A 94 -8.23 -15.82 -2.28
CA ARG A 94 -9.22 -15.10 -1.48
C ARG A 94 -8.64 -14.48 -0.19
N LEU A 95 -7.36 -14.12 -0.20
CA LEU A 95 -6.70 -13.48 0.95
C LEU A 95 -7.11 -12.02 1.12
N LEU A 96 -7.59 -11.35 0.05
CA LEU A 96 -8.13 -10.00 0.10
C LEU A 96 -9.65 -10.01 0.16
N PRO A 97 -10.28 -9.04 0.86
CA PRO A 97 -11.71 -9.01 1.06
C PRO A 97 -12.47 -8.79 -0.25
N SER A 98 -13.22 -9.77 -0.70
CA SER A 98 -14.07 -9.69 -1.88
C SER A 98 -15.36 -8.94 -1.59
N ALA A 99 -15.90 -8.24 -2.60
CA ALA A 99 -17.20 -7.60 -2.57
C ALA A 99 -17.81 -7.60 -3.98
N ALA A 100 -19.11 -7.45 -4.08
CA ALA A 100 -19.81 -7.38 -5.36
C ALA A 100 -19.24 -6.24 -6.23
N GLY A 101 -18.86 -6.56 -7.47
CA GLY A 101 -18.27 -5.60 -8.41
C GLY A 101 -16.83 -5.19 -8.12
N ARG A 102 -16.23 -5.59 -7.01
CA ARG A 102 -14.83 -5.26 -6.68
C ARG A 102 -13.88 -5.99 -7.62
N ARG A 103 -12.98 -5.24 -8.21
CA ARG A 103 -11.89 -5.73 -9.05
C ARG A 103 -10.57 -5.35 -8.42
N PHE A 104 -9.58 -6.21 -8.55
CA PHE A 104 -8.22 -5.96 -8.06
C PHE A 104 -7.26 -5.78 -9.22
N PHE A 105 -6.24 -4.98 -8.97
CA PHE A 105 -5.14 -4.69 -9.89
C PHE A 105 -3.82 -4.77 -9.15
N GLU A 106 -2.72 -4.93 -9.88
CA GLU A 106 -1.39 -5.06 -9.29
C GLU A 106 -0.34 -4.22 -10.01
N ALA A 107 0.71 -3.88 -9.29
CA ALA A 107 1.92 -3.24 -9.84
C ALA A 107 3.16 -3.74 -9.10
N ASP A 108 4.27 -3.86 -9.82
CA ASP A 108 5.56 -4.20 -9.24
C ASP A 108 6.07 -3.07 -8.34
N LEU A 109 6.61 -3.43 -7.20
CA LEU A 109 7.35 -2.55 -6.31
C LEU A 109 8.83 -2.91 -6.31
N ASP A 110 9.67 -1.92 -5.98
CA ASP A 110 11.12 -2.09 -5.89
C ASP A 110 11.78 -2.62 -7.19
N SER A 111 11.22 -2.28 -8.34
CA SER A 111 11.79 -2.66 -9.64
C SER A 111 13.13 -1.93 -9.86
N ALA A 112 14.16 -2.69 -10.20
CA ALA A 112 15.52 -2.17 -10.42
C ALA A 112 16.19 -2.82 -11.63
N GLY A 113 15.42 -3.21 -12.64
CA GLY A 113 15.89 -4.02 -13.77
C GLY A 113 16.02 -5.50 -13.39
N GLY A 114 16.43 -6.32 -14.35
CA GLY A 114 16.52 -7.76 -14.19
C GLY A 114 15.14 -8.44 -14.18
N SER A 115 15.08 -9.62 -13.57
CA SER A 115 13.81 -10.36 -13.40
C SER A 115 12.88 -9.64 -12.42
N ARG A 116 11.57 -9.81 -12.61
CA ARG A 116 10.58 -9.28 -11.68
C ARG A 116 10.76 -9.89 -10.28
N GLY A 117 10.80 -9.04 -9.27
CA GLY A 117 10.83 -9.47 -7.87
C GLY A 117 9.45 -9.95 -7.37
N ALA A 118 9.35 -10.22 -6.06
CA ALA A 118 8.14 -10.73 -5.42
C ALA A 118 7.21 -9.64 -4.87
N ARG A 119 7.65 -8.38 -4.84
CA ARG A 119 6.95 -7.28 -4.16
C ARG A 119 5.93 -6.63 -5.08
N ARG A 120 4.71 -6.43 -4.57
CA ARG A 120 3.58 -5.85 -5.32
C ARG A 120 2.81 -4.86 -4.47
N LEU A 121 2.33 -3.81 -5.13
CA LEU A 121 1.16 -3.05 -4.71
C LEU A 121 -0.06 -3.71 -5.34
N VAL A 122 -1.09 -4.00 -4.54
CA VAL A 122 -2.39 -4.47 -5.02
C VAL A 122 -3.44 -3.47 -4.57
N TRP A 123 -4.36 -3.09 -5.45
CA TRP A 123 -5.45 -2.19 -5.10
C TRP A 123 -6.76 -2.64 -5.70
N SER A 124 -7.84 -2.19 -5.10
CA SER A 124 -9.20 -2.49 -5.55
C SER A 124 -9.82 -1.31 -6.32
N SER A 125 -10.81 -1.62 -7.15
CA SER A 125 -11.57 -0.61 -7.89
C SER A 125 -12.33 0.37 -6.99
N ASP A 126 -12.55 0.04 -5.73
CA ASP A 126 -13.21 0.87 -4.71
C ASP A 126 -12.23 1.51 -3.70
N GLY A 127 -10.91 1.50 -4.00
CA GLY A 127 -9.92 2.32 -3.32
C GLY A 127 -9.22 1.69 -2.13
N LEU A 128 -9.37 0.39 -1.88
CA LEU A 128 -8.56 -0.34 -0.90
C LEU A 128 -7.19 -0.69 -1.50
N ARG A 129 -6.15 -0.77 -0.65
CA ARG A 129 -4.77 -0.98 -1.09
C ARG A 129 -4.02 -1.88 -0.14
N TRP A 130 -3.15 -2.72 -0.68
CA TRP A 130 -2.30 -3.65 0.07
C TRP A 130 -0.92 -3.75 -0.55
N VAL A 131 0.04 -4.12 0.26
CA VAL A 131 1.38 -4.50 -0.17
C VAL A 131 1.61 -5.97 0.15
N THR A 132 2.16 -6.72 -0.79
CA THR A 132 2.75 -8.04 -0.56
C THR A 132 4.25 -7.98 -0.83
N LEU A 133 5.04 -8.66 0.01
CA LEU A 133 6.49 -8.74 -0.13
C LEU A 133 6.96 -10.15 -0.53
N ASP A 134 6.07 -11.11 -0.50
CA ASP A 134 6.32 -12.55 -0.56
C ASP A 134 5.54 -13.24 -1.69
N HIS A 135 5.30 -12.51 -2.78
CA HIS A 135 4.60 -13.00 -3.96
C HIS A 135 3.21 -13.54 -3.63
N TYR A 136 2.36 -12.66 -3.04
CA TYR A 136 0.94 -12.86 -2.72
C TYR A 136 0.63 -13.89 -1.61
N ARG A 137 1.62 -14.33 -0.81
CA ARG A 137 1.39 -15.23 0.33
C ARG A 137 0.80 -14.50 1.53
N SER A 138 1.17 -13.25 1.70
CA SER A 138 0.63 -12.36 2.73
C SER A 138 0.44 -10.95 2.21
N PHE A 139 -0.44 -10.19 2.87
CA PHE A 139 -0.76 -8.80 2.52
C PHE A 139 -0.78 -7.93 3.75
N ARG A 140 -0.32 -6.70 3.60
CA ARG A 140 -0.46 -5.62 4.58
C ARG A 140 -1.28 -4.49 3.99
N GLU A 141 -2.35 -4.09 4.67
CA GLU A 141 -3.18 -2.97 4.23
C GLU A 141 -2.37 -1.67 4.32
N VAL A 142 -2.48 -0.85 3.27
CA VAL A 142 -1.83 0.46 3.19
C VAL A 142 -2.72 1.46 3.92
N PRO A 143 -2.20 2.30 4.82
CA PRO A 143 -2.98 3.32 5.52
C PRO A 143 -3.62 4.31 4.54
N LYS A 144 -4.76 4.88 4.96
CA LYS A 144 -5.50 5.91 4.21
C LYS A 144 -4.88 7.27 4.40
#